data_85db825947193085900d5c821ba4fa96
#
_entry.id   85db825947193085900d5c821ba4fa96
#
_cell.length_a   1.000
_cell.length_b   1.000
_cell.length_c   1.000
_cell.angle_alpha   90.00
_cell.angle_beta   90.00
_cell.angle_gamma   90.00
#
_symmetry.space_group_name_H-M   'P 1'
#
loop_
_entity.id
_entity.type
_entity.pdbx_description
1 polymer ?
#
loop_
_entity_poly.entity_id
_entity_poly.type
_entity_poly.pdbx_seq_one_letter_code
_entity_poly.pdbx_strand_id
1 'polypeptide(L)'
;MNLDLNKLLILCIFVSSSQLFADDSFILNYEDVDIKKVTQDIAQFSKKTIILDPRVKGKITIYSNAELDRDQVWNVYLRTLQVNGFSIISEEGFVRIIPENEATRDLSIATKTLGDFETVVIPLTNRSADEILPMIKPITGRQAHLSSISSINSILLVDRGSN
;
A
#
# COMPACT_ATOMS: atom_id res chain seq x y z
N MET A 1 23.66 -7.99 63.17
CA MET A 1 23.38 -8.44 61.82
C MET A 1 22.77 -7.23 61.10
N ASN A 2 23.66 -6.33 60.63
CA ASN A 2 23.25 -5.10 59.97
C ASN A 2 22.87 -5.41 58.53
N LEU A 3 21.58 -5.38 58.23
CA LEU A 3 21.10 -5.41 56.84
C LEU A 3 21.44 -4.06 56.22
N ASP A 4 22.35 -4.06 55.24
CA ASP A 4 22.76 -2.89 54.54
C ASP A 4 21.56 -2.26 53.82
N LEU A 5 21.05 -1.17 54.38
CA LEU A 5 19.92 -0.40 53.87
C LEU A 5 20.17 0.07 52.40
N ASN A 6 21.44 0.22 52.02
CA ASN A 6 21.86 0.57 50.67
C ASN A 6 21.61 -0.57 49.65
N LYS A 7 21.69 -1.84 50.05
CA LYS A 7 21.39 -2.96 49.15
C LYS A 7 19.89 -3.13 48.91
N LEU A 8 19.07 -2.76 49.91
CA LEU A 8 17.62 -2.80 49.78
C LEU A 8 17.12 -1.68 48.84
N LEU A 9 17.79 -0.50 48.86
CA LEU A 9 17.45 0.62 48.02
C LEU A 9 17.79 0.35 46.55
N ILE A 10 18.88 -0.37 46.27
CA ILE A 10 19.29 -0.73 44.87
C ILE A 10 18.37 -1.81 44.31
N LEU A 11 17.81 -2.71 45.14
CA LEU A 11 16.89 -3.75 44.68
C LEU A 11 15.50 -3.17 44.28
N CYS A 12 15.07 -2.07 44.90
CA CYS A 12 13.80 -1.43 44.57
C CYS A 12 13.84 -0.63 43.27
N ILE A 13 15.02 -0.22 42.75
CA ILE A 13 15.13 0.58 41.50
C ILE A 13 15.08 -0.31 40.25
N PHE A 14 15.30 -1.63 40.37
CA PHE A 14 15.33 -2.55 39.23
C PHE A 14 13.98 -3.16 38.84
N VAL A 15 12.89 -2.87 39.54
CA VAL A 15 11.56 -3.47 39.31
C VAL A 15 10.61 -2.53 38.54
N SER A 16 11.04 -1.33 38.18
CA SER A 16 10.12 -0.28 37.63
C SER A 16 10.24 0.02 36.13
N SER A 17 10.67 -0.92 35.30
CA SER A 17 10.66 -0.69 33.86
C SER A 17 10.06 -1.84 33.05
N SER A 18 8.98 -2.42 33.54
CA SER A 18 8.04 -3.11 32.64
C SER A 18 7.28 -2.00 31.91
N GLN A 19 7.82 -1.47 30.84
CA GLN A 19 7.03 -0.72 29.88
C GLN A 19 6.04 -1.73 29.29
N LEU A 20 4.79 -1.66 29.75
CA LEU A 20 3.67 -2.23 29.03
C LEU A 20 3.66 -1.51 27.66
N PHE A 21 4.18 -2.17 26.64
CA PHE A 21 3.83 -1.84 25.27
C PHE A 21 2.34 -2.15 25.17
N ALA A 22 1.50 -1.14 25.25
CA ALA A 22 0.12 -1.26 24.83
C ALA A 22 0.18 -1.64 23.35
N ASP A 23 -0.11 -2.90 23.05
CA ASP A 23 -0.32 -3.37 21.70
C ASP A 23 -1.63 -2.68 21.24
N ASP A 24 -1.49 -1.60 20.47
CA ASP A 24 -2.63 -0.86 19.92
C ASP A 24 -3.32 -1.79 18.91
N SER A 25 -4.23 -2.64 19.37
CA SER A 25 -5.05 -3.48 18.49
C SER A 25 -6.34 -2.77 18.09
N PHE A 26 -6.82 -3.04 16.89
CA PHE A 26 -7.99 -2.41 16.31
C PHE A 26 -8.87 -3.43 15.59
N ILE A 27 -10.20 -3.31 15.77
CA ILE A 27 -11.19 -4.11 15.03
C ILE A 27 -11.77 -3.24 13.93
N LEU A 28 -11.57 -3.65 12.67
CA LEU A 28 -12.13 -2.99 11.50
C LEU A 28 -13.56 -3.49 11.27
N ASN A 29 -14.54 -2.64 11.50
CA ASN A 29 -15.94 -2.95 11.22
C ASN A 29 -16.62 -1.73 10.58
N TYR A 30 -16.61 -1.70 9.26
CA TYR A 30 -17.21 -0.66 8.45
C TYR A 30 -18.26 -1.29 7.52
N GLU A 31 -19.46 -0.77 7.52
CA GLU A 31 -20.53 -1.19 6.62
C GLU A 31 -21.06 0.03 5.86
N ASP A 32 -20.86 0.03 4.54
CA ASP A 32 -21.35 1.10 3.64
C ASP A 32 -20.87 2.52 4.06
N VAL A 33 -19.64 2.63 4.58
CA VAL A 33 -19.06 3.89 5.08
C VAL A 33 -18.32 4.61 3.98
N ASP A 34 -18.43 5.94 3.93
CA ASP A 34 -17.70 6.78 2.96
C ASP A 34 -16.19 6.57 3.10
N ILE A 35 -15.52 6.38 1.95
CA ILE A 35 -14.07 6.14 1.88
C ILE A 35 -13.25 7.22 2.60
N LYS A 36 -13.71 8.48 2.57
CA LYS A 36 -13.01 9.60 3.24
C LYS A 36 -13.00 9.42 4.75
N LYS A 37 -14.13 8.95 5.31
CA LYS A 37 -14.24 8.70 6.76
C LYS A 37 -13.32 7.55 7.16
N VAL A 38 -13.36 6.44 6.41
CA VAL A 38 -12.46 5.30 6.66
C VAL A 38 -11.00 5.72 6.54
N THR A 39 -10.65 6.50 5.51
CA THR A 39 -9.28 7.02 5.32
C THR A 39 -8.83 7.86 6.51
N GLN A 40 -9.70 8.71 7.04
CA GLN A 40 -9.39 9.55 8.21
C GLN A 40 -9.10 8.70 9.46
N ASP A 41 -9.93 7.70 9.72
CA ASP A 41 -9.76 6.80 10.89
C ASP A 41 -8.45 6.00 10.75
N ILE A 42 -8.18 5.45 9.55
CA ILE A 42 -6.95 4.72 9.27
C ILE A 42 -5.70 5.62 9.36
N ALA A 43 -5.74 6.85 8.85
CA ALA A 43 -4.64 7.80 8.96
C ALA A 43 -4.28 8.09 10.43
N GLN A 44 -5.30 8.28 11.26
CA GLN A 44 -5.12 8.53 12.69
C GLN A 44 -4.51 7.31 13.40
N PHE A 45 -5.01 6.11 13.12
CA PHE A 45 -4.54 4.88 13.74
C PHE A 45 -3.13 4.50 13.26
N SER A 46 -2.88 4.52 11.94
CA SER A 46 -1.59 4.16 11.34
C SER A 46 -0.51 5.23 11.53
N LYS A 47 -0.88 6.43 12.00
CA LYS A 47 -0.01 7.62 12.11
C LYS A 47 0.66 7.99 10.78
N LYS A 48 -0.02 7.72 9.66
CA LYS A 48 0.45 8.04 8.31
C LYS A 48 -0.26 9.28 7.79
N THR A 49 0.49 10.14 7.10
CA THR A 49 -0.09 11.25 6.36
C THR A 49 -0.66 10.72 5.04
N ILE A 50 -1.96 10.88 4.82
CA ILE A 50 -2.64 10.41 3.63
C ILE A 50 -3.23 11.59 2.87
N ILE A 51 -2.91 11.69 1.59
CA ILE A 51 -3.50 12.65 0.65
C ILE A 51 -4.50 11.91 -0.22
N LEU A 52 -5.75 12.33 -0.18
CA LEU A 52 -6.83 11.73 -0.96
C LEU A 52 -7.14 12.62 -2.18
N ASP A 53 -7.03 12.05 -3.40
CA ASP A 53 -7.45 12.75 -4.61
C ASP A 53 -8.97 13.04 -4.55
N PRO A 54 -9.43 14.24 -4.98
CA PRO A 54 -10.86 14.59 -4.95
C PRO A 54 -11.78 13.66 -5.74
N ARG A 55 -11.23 12.91 -6.69
CA ARG A 55 -11.94 11.92 -7.52
C ARG A 55 -12.15 10.59 -6.81
N VAL A 56 -11.44 10.33 -5.71
CA VAL A 56 -11.62 9.13 -4.87
C VAL A 56 -12.93 9.29 -4.10
N LYS A 57 -13.94 8.54 -4.52
CA LYS A 57 -15.29 8.56 -3.95
C LYS A 57 -15.83 7.14 -3.95
N GLY A 58 -16.64 6.82 -2.97
CA GLY A 58 -17.26 5.51 -2.84
C GLY A 58 -17.49 5.15 -1.40
N LYS A 59 -18.09 3.99 -1.20
CA LYS A 59 -18.37 3.42 0.10
C LYS A 59 -17.59 2.13 0.27
N ILE A 60 -17.12 1.90 1.47
CA ILE A 60 -16.29 0.76 1.86
C ILE A 60 -17.02 -0.07 2.89
N THR A 61 -16.96 -1.38 2.71
CA THR A 61 -17.38 -2.37 3.69
C THR A 61 -16.19 -3.25 4.03
N ILE A 62 -15.85 -3.32 5.32
CA ILE A 62 -14.78 -4.16 5.87
C ILE A 62 -15.32 -4.81 7.14
N TYR A 63 -15.20 -6.12 7.26
CA TYR A 63 -15.49 -6.86 8.49
C TYR A 63 -14.22 -7.58 8.95
N SER A 64 -13.78 -7.32 10.18
CA SER A 64 -12.72 -8.07 10.84
C SER A 64 -13.26 -8.66 12.14
N ASN A 65 -13.15 -9.97 12.30
CA ASN A 65 -13.50 -10.68 13.53
C ASN A 65 -12.31 -10.82 14.50
N ALA A 66 -11.13 -10.37 14.08
CA ALA A 66 -9.92 -10.43 14.88
C ALA A 66 -9.41 -9.01 15.18
N GLU A 67 -8.75 -8.89 16.30
CA GLU A 67 -7.96 -7.71 16.60
C GLU A 67 -6.74 -7.66 15.66
N LEU A 68 -6.52 -6.51 15.04
CA LEU A 68 -5.47 -6.27 14.07
C LEU A 68 -4.48 -5.27 14.65
N ASP A 69 -3.20 -5.52 14.47
CA ASP A 69 -2.15 -4.56 14.74
C ASP A 69 -2.13 -3.45 13.68
N ARG A 70 -1.30 -2.45 13.89
CA ARG A 70 -1.20 -1.27 13.01
C ARG A 70 -0.84 -1.61 11.57
N ASP A 71 0.09 -2.53 11.37
CA ASP A 71 0.55 -2.93 10.03
C ASP A 71 -0.50 -3.81 9.34
N GLN A 72 -1.17 -4.68 10.07
CA GLN A 72 -2.29 -5.47 9.56
C GLN A 72 -3.46 -4.58 9.13
N VAL A 73 -3.85 -3.59 9.96
CA VAL A 73 -4.88 -2.60 9.61
C VAL A 73 -4.51 -1.87 8.33
N TRP A 74 -3.25 -1.42 8.23
CA TRP A 74 -2.75 -0.75 7.03
C TRP A 74 -2.85 -1.65 5.80
N ASN A 75 -2.40 -2.90 5.89
CA ASN A 75 -2.47 -3.85 4.78
C ASN A 75 -3.91 -4.17 4.34
N VAL A 76 -4.83 -4.37 5.29
CA VAL A 76 -6.26 -4.57 4.98
C VAL A 76 -6.82 -3.35 4.25
N TYR A 77 -6.50 -2.15 4.72
CA TYR A 77 -6.92 -0.91 4.07
C TYR A 77 -6.39 -0.79 2.64
N LEU A 78 -5.09 -1.07 2.41
CA LEU A 78 -4.49 -1.06 1.08
C LEU A 78 -5.23 -2.01 0.12
N ARG A 79 -5.51 -3.24 0.56
CA ARG A 79 -6.23 -4.23 -0.25
C ARG A 79 -7.67 -3.77 -0.53
N THR A 80 -8.33 -3.15 0.44
CA THR A 80 -9.67 -2.61 0.25
C THR A 80 -9.69 -1.50 -0.80
N LEU A 81 -8.70 -0.61 -0.80
CA LEU A 81 -8.56 0.42 -1.82
C LEU A 81 -8.38 -0.19 -3.23
N GLN A 82 -7.51 -1.20 -3.36
CA GLN A 82 -7.27 -1.89 -4.63
C GLN A 82 -8.54 -2.53 -5.19
N VAL A 83 -9.31 -3.24 -4.34
CA VAL A 83 -10.59 -3.85 -4.75
C VAL A 83 -11.59 -2.80 -5.24
N ASN A 84 -11.54 -1.60 -4.67
CA ASN A 84 -12.40 -0.48 -5.07
C ASN A 84 -11.84 0.35 -6.25
N GLY A 85 -10.74 -0.10 -6.90
CA GLY A 85 -10.18 0.55 -8.10
C GLY A 85 -9.35 1.79 -7.78
N PHE A 86 -8.72 1.84 -6.61
CA PHE A 86 -7.81 2.91 -6.22
C PHE A 86 -6.38 2.38 -6.07
N SER A 87 -5.43 3.21 -6.45
CA SER A 87 -3.99 2.97 -6.32
C SER A 87 -3.38 3.90 -5.29
N ILE A 88 -2.27 3.43 -4.73
CA ILE A 88 -1.56 4.12 -3.67
C ILE A 88 -0.15 4.43 -4.15
N ILE A 89 0.24 5.70 -4.08
CA ILE A 89 1.59 6.17 -4.36
C ILE A 89 2.23 6.58 -3.04
N SER A 90 3.34 5.92 -2.70
CA SER A 90 4.13 6.30 -1.52
C SER A 90 5.17 7.33 -1.91
N GLU A 91 5.16 8.46 -1.25
CA GLU A 91 6.13 9.54 -1.39
C GLU A 91 6.87 9.77 -0.07
N GLU A 92 7.92 10.59 -0.06
CA GLU A 92 8.64 10.88 1.17
C GLU A 92 7.71 11.62 2.16
N GLY A 93 7.38 10.93 3.26
CA GLY A 93 6.57 11.46 4.37
C GLY A 93 5.05 11.41 4.22
N PHE A 94 4.52 11.02 3.07
CA PHE A 94 3.07 10.87 2.88
C PHE A 94 2.70 9.80 1.85
N VAL A 95 1.42 9.45 1.84
CA VAL A 95 0.84 8.47 0.91
C VAL A 95 -0.30 9.14 0.15
N ARG A 96 -0.27 9.06 -1.17
CA ARG A 96 -1.31 9.61 -2.04
C ARG A 96 -2.21 8.50 -2.58
N ILE A 97 -3.53 8.67 -2.46
CA ILE A 97 -4.53 7.74 -2.98
C ILE A 97 -5.17 8.38 -4.20
N ILE A 98 -5.12 7.68 -5.32
CA ILE A 98 -5.63 8.13 -6.63
C ILE A 98 -6.47 7.03 -7.29
N PRO A 99 -7.35 7.37 -8.26
CA PRO A 99 -7.98 6.36 -9.10
C PRO A 99 -6.95 5.55 -9.89
N GLU A 100 -7.16 4.25 -10.04
CA GLU A 100 -6.20 3.32 -10.66
C GLU A 100 -5.87 3.69 -12.12
N ASN A 101 -6.84 4.20 -12.87
CA ASN A 101 -6.63 4.66 -14.25
C ASN A 101 -5.69 5.87 -14.36
N GLU A 102 -5.47 6.60 -13.29
CA GLU A 102 -4.51 7.72 -13.24
C GLU A 102 -3.11 7.25 -12.84
N ALA A 103 -3.02 6.21 -12.00
CA ALA A 103 -1.73 5.65 -11.61
C ALA A 103 -0.90 5.20 -12.83
N THR A 104 -1.56 4.67 -13.86
CA THR A 104 -0.90 4.27 -15.11
C THR A 104 -0.42 5.44 -15.96
N ARG A 105 -0.96 6.66 -15.76
CA ARG A 105 -0.54 7.86 -16.49
C ARG A 105 0.58 8.62 -15.78
N ASP A 106 0.62 8.56 -14.45
CA ASP A 106 1.62 9.24 -13.62
C ASP A 106 2.96 8.48 -13.52
N LEU A 107 3.11 7.34 -14.21
CA LEU A 107 4.34 6.53 -14.27
C LEU A 107 5.58 7.25 -14.84
N SER A 108 5.45 8.52 -15.24
CA SER A 108 6.58 9.36 -15.62
C SER A 108 7.43 9.84 -14.43
N ILE A 109 6.94 9.64 -13.19
CA ILE A 109 7.69 10.00 -11.97
C ILE A 109 7.96 8.69 -11.24
N ALA A 110 9.19 8.22 -11.33
CA ALA A 110 9.70 6.99 -10.70
C ALA A 110 9.54 7.06 -9.18
N THR A 111 8.33 6.80 -8.69
CA THR A 111 8.04 6.74 -7.27
C THR A 111 7.51 5.35 -6.95
N LYS A 112 8.14 4.72 -6.00
CA LYS A 112 7.85 3.39 -5.48
C LYS A 112 6.37 3.26 -5.16
N THR A 113 5.59 2.73 -6.12
CA THR A 113 4.16 2.45 -5.93
C THR A 113 4.05 1.30 -4.92
N LEU A 114 3.51 1.56 -3.75
CA LEU A 114 3.09 0.53 -2.79
C LEU A 114 1.80 -0.13 -3.28
N GLY A 115 1.95 -0.91 -4.31
CA GLY A 115 0.93 -1.69 -4.97
C GLY A 115 1.53 -2.17 -6.27
N ASP A 116 2.42 -3.11 -6.16
CA ASP A 116 2.88 -4.13 -7.10
C ASP A 116 2.77 -3.85 -8.62
N PHE A 117 2.86 -2.59 -9.08
CA PHE A 117 3.07 -2.33 -10.51
C PHE A 117 4.55 -2.44 -10.82
N GLU A 118 4.88 -3.43 -11.61
CA GLU A 118 6.21 -3.60 -12.17
C GLU A 118 6.23 -3.09 -13.60
N THR A 119 7.31 -2.37 -13.94
CA THR A 119 7.56 -1.94 -15.31
C THR A 119 8.66 -2.83 -15.88
N VAL A 120 8.32 -3.58 -16.92
CA VAL A 120 9.25 -4.46 -17.61
C VAL A 120 9.43 -4.00 -19.05
N VAL A 121 10.68 -3.87 -19.48
CA VAL A 121 11.03 -3.62 -20.89
C VAL A 121 11.47 -4.95 -21.51
N ILE A 122 10.72 -5.43 -22.51
CA ILE A 122 10.97 -6.69 -23.19
C ILE A 122 11.56 -6.40 -24.56
N PRO A 123 12.86 -6.60 -24.78
CA PRO A 123 13.46 -6.43 -26.10
C PRO A 123 13.06 -7.59 -27.04
N LEU A 124 12.72 -7.26 -28.29
CA LEU A 124 12.39 -8.23 -29.31
C LEU A 124 13.50 -8.31 -30.37
N THR A 125 13.90 -9.53 -30.71
CA THR A 125 14.98 -9.78 -31.69
C THR A 125 14.49 -10.22 -33.05
N ASN A 126 13.37 -10.94 -33.13
CA ASN A 126 12.94 -11.62 -34.34
C ASN A 126 11.70 -11.00 -35.02
N ARG A 127 10.98 -10.14 -34.31
CA ARG A 127 9.76 -9.48 -34.78
C ARG A 127 9.74 -8.04 -34.31
N SER A 128 8.99 -7.21 -35.02
CA SER A 128 8.75 -5.82 -34.60
C SER A 128 7.83 -5.77 -33.38
N ALA A 129 8.12 -4.86 -32.46
CA ALA A 129 7.28 -4.62 -31.29
C ALA A 129 5.87 -4.18 -31.70
N ASP A 130 5.75 -3.41 -32.79
CA ASP A 130 4.47 -2.93 -33.31
C ASP A 130 3.61 -4.07 -33.88
N GLU A 131 4.23 -5.13 -34.44
CA GLU A 131 3.51 -6.32 -34.92
C GLU A 131 3.03 -7.22 -33.78
N ILE A 132 3.83 -7.37 -32.75
CA ILE A 132 3.55 -8.27 -31.63
C ILE A 132 2.56 -7.67 -30.65
N LEU A 133 2.60 -6.35 -30.43
CA LEU A 133 1.76 -5.65 -29.47
C LEU A 133 0.25 -5.98 -29.57
N PRO A 134 -0.40 -5.92 -30.77
CA PRO A 134 -1.81 -6.25 -30.90
C PRO A 134 -2.14 -7.73 -30.63
N MET A 135 -1.15 -8.61 -30.76
CA MET A 135 -1.33 -10.06 -30.51
C MET A 135 -1.32 -10.40 -29.03
N ILE A 136 -0.50 -9.72 -28.23
CA ILE A 136 -0.38 -10.00 -26.80
C ILE A 136 -1.37 -9.18 -25.96
N LYS A 137 -1.82 -8.02 -26.43
CA LYS A 137 -2.76 -7.17 -25.73
C LYS A 137 -4.05 -7.86 -25.26
N PRO A 138 -4.68 -8.80 -26.03
CA PRO A 138 -5.86 -9.51 -25.57
C PRO A 138 -5.62 -10.56 -24.46
N ILE A 139 -4.38 -11.02 -24.29
CA ILE A 139 -4.02 -12.07 -23.32
C ILE A 139 -3.41 -11.50 -22.03
N THR A 140 -3.07 -10.22 -22.03
CA THR A 140 -2.63 -9.52 -20.81
C THR A 140 -3.83 -9.09 -19.96
N GLY A 141 -3.59 -8.91 -18.67
CA GLY A 141 -4.63 -8.49 -17.73
C GLY A 141 -5.31 -7.19 -18.17
N ARG A 142 -6.57 -6.99 -17.79
CA ARG A 142 -7.36 -5.79 -18.15
C ARG A 142 -6.72 -4.48 -17.69
N GLN A 143 -5.82 -4.54 -16.73
CA GLN A 143 -5.15 -3.41 -16.12
C GLN A 143 -3.69 -3.27 -16.57
N ALA A 144 -3.17 -4.25 -17.34
CA ALA A 144 -1.84 -4.16 -17.91
C ALA A 144 -1.77 -3.07 -18.98
N HIS A 145 -0.78 -2.20 -18.86
CA HIS A 145 -0.48 -1.22 -19.89
C HIS A 145 0.67 -1.72 -20.77
N LEU A 146 0.39 -1.87 -22.06
CA LEU A 146 1.36 -2.30 -23.06
C LEU A 146 1.56 -1.20 -24.10
N SER A 147 2.81 -0.87 -24.37
CA SER A 147 3.19 0.03 -25.44
C SER A 147 4.45 -0.44 -26.16
N SER A 148 4.59 -0.11 -27.43
CA SER A 148 5.81 -0.38 -28.19
C SER A 148 6.78 0.82 -28.10
N ILE A 149 8.08 0.51 -27.99
CA ILE A 149 9.16 1.47 -28.14
C ILE A 149 9.90 1.10 -29.41
N SER A 150 9.44 1.65 -30.53
CA SER A 150 9.93 1.28 -31.88
C SER A 150 11.42 1.57 -32.06
N SER A 151 11.96 2.61 -31.40
CA SER A 151 13.39 3.00 -31.51
C SER A 151 14.36 1.95 -31.01
N ILE A 152 13.96 1.10 -30.05
CA ILE A 152 14.76 0.03 -29.47
C ILE A 152 14.13 -1.34 -29.68
N ASN A 153 13.09 -1.44 -30.50
CA ASN A 153 12.33 -2.66 -30.77
C ASN A 153 11.92 -3.41 -29.50
N SER A 154 11.33 -2.72 -28.55
CA SER A 154 10.97 -3.28 -27.24
C SER A 154 9.51 -3.03 -26.92
N ILE A 155 8.94 -3.91 -26.10
CA ILE A 155 7.61 -3.72 -25.51
C ILE A 155 7.80 -3.28 -24.07
N LEU A 156 7.13 -2.19 -23.71
CA LEU A 156 6.98 -1.74 -22.33
C LEU A 156 5.70 -2.38 -21.77
N LEU A 157 5.85 -3.19 -20.75
CA LEU A 157 4.75 -3.77 -19.99
C LEU A 157 4.75 -3.14 -18.59
N VAL A 158 3.60 -2.63 -18.20
CA VAL A 158 3.33 -2.18 -16.83
C VAL A 158 2.16 -3.00 -16.32
N ASP A 159 2.40 -3.86 -15.34
CA ASP A 159 1.39 -4.72 -14.74
C ASP A 159 1.65 -4.88 -13.24
N ARG A 160 0.70 -5.47 -12.53
CA ARG A 160 0.91 -5.83 -11.12
C ARG A 160 1.83 -7.04 -11.03
N GLY A 161 2.88 -6.95 -10.21
CA GLY A 161 3.89 -8.01 -10.03
C GLY A 161 3.38 -9.34 -9.45
N SER A 162 2.06 -9.47 -9.24
CA SER A 162 1.41 -10.68 -8.72
C SER A 162 0.66 -11.50 -9.79
N ASN A 163 0.87 -11.17 -11.07
CA ASN A 163 0.26 -11.91 -12.20
C ASN A 163 1.26 -12.87 -12.84
#